data_1a0abf9bcad0450f54e6aa9b27a31811
#
_entry.id   1a0abf9bcad0450f54e6aa9b27a31811
#
_cell.length_a   1.000
_cell.length_b   1.000
_cell.length_c   1.000
_cell.angle_alpha   90.00
_cell.angle_beta   90.00
_cell.angle_gamma   90.00
#
_symmetry.space_group_name_H-M   'P 1'
#
loop_
_entity.id
_entity.type
_entity.pdbx_description
1 polymer ?
#
loop_
_entity_poly.entity_id
_entity_poly.type
_entity_poly.pdbx_seq_one_letter_code
_entity_poly.pdbx_strand_id
1 'polypeptide(L)'
;MDTLGLPLAVLVQAASVQDPVGAAPVLAEAKANAPQLQLLWADARYQGPLVATAAAALGLRVEVVRAPPGTRGFVVLPRRWVVERSFGWLSKYRRVAGRDYETNPCTSEAIIKACFCHLMLRRLAKGPPPKHRN
;
A
#
# COMPACT_ATOMS: atom_id res chain seq x y z
N MET A 1 -0.41 3.12 1.43
CA MET A 1 -1.88 3.03 1.64
C MET A 1 -2.21 3.76 2.93
N ASP A 2 -3.39 4.40 2.98
CA ASP A 2 -3.90 5.01 4.20
C ASP A 2 -4.50 3.96 5.16
N THR A 3 -5.01 4.39 6.31
CA THR A 3 -5.64 3.50 7.31
C THR A 3 -6.93 2.83 6.84
N LEU A 4 -7.55 3.34 5.78
CA LEU A 4 -8.74 2.77 5.14
C LEU A 4 -8.38 1.75 4.05
N GLY A 5 -7.09 1.60 3.72
CA GLY A 5 -6.57 0.71 2.68
C GLY A 5 -6.62 1.32 1.28
N LEU A 6 -6.75 2.64 1.16
CA LEU A 6 -6.69 3.34 -0.12
C LEU A 6 -5.23 3.73 -0.43
N PRO A 7 -4.78 3.61 -1.70
CA PRO A 7 -3.41 3.93 -2.05
C PRO A 7 -3.16 5.44 -1.99
N LEU A 8 -2.05 5.83 -1.38
CA LEU A 8 -1.50 7.18 -1.45
C LEU A 8 -0.53 7.31 -2.61
N ALA A 9 0.18 6.23 -2.91
CA ALA A 9 1.10 6.11 -4.03
C ALA A 9 1.08 4.68 -4.56
N VAL A 10 1.39 4.51 -5.83
CA VAL A 10 1.53 3.20 -6.50
C VAL A 10 2.74 3.28 -7.41
N LEU A 11 3.67 2.37 -7.20
CA LEU A 11 4.83 2.18 -8.07
C LEU A 11 4.87 0.73 -8.52
N VAL A 12 4.99 0.51 -9.80
CA VAL A 12 5.26 -0.80 -10.41
C VAL A 12 6.68 -0.79 -10.97
N GLN A 13 7.47 -1.79 -10.60
CA GLN A 13 8.86 -1.91 -11.03
C GLN A 13 9.17 -3.35 -11.42
N ALA A 14 10.25 -3.56 -12.18
CA ALA A 14 10.69 -4.89 -12.55
C ALA A 14 10.99 -5.72 -11.31
N ALA A 15 10.68 -7.02 -11.37
CA ALA A 15 10.91 -7.95 -10.25
C ALA A 15 12.40 -8.09 -9.85
N SER A 16 13.32 -7.67 -10.72
CA SER A 16 14.77 -7.61 -10.44
C SER A 16 15.17 -6.44 -9.53
N VAL A 17 14.30 -5.43 -9.36
CA VAL A 17 14.57 -4.28 -8.49
C VAL A 17 14.20 -4.67 -7.06
N GLN A 18 15.15 -4.49 -6.13
CA GLN A 18 14.92 -4.80 -4.73
C GLN A 18 13.94 -3.80 -4.07
N ASP A 19 13.09 -4.30 -3.19
CA ASP A 19 12.06 -3.51 -2.50
C ASP A 19 12.57 -2.19 -1.87
N PRO A 20 13.73 -2.15 -1.17
CA PRO A 20 14.23 -0.91 -0.59
C PRO A 20 14.58 0.18 -1.61
N VAL A 21 14.98 -0.20 -2.83
CA VAL A 21 15.31 0.75 -3.90
C VAL A 21 14.05 1.47 -4.39
N GLY A 22 12.93 0.76 -4.50
CA GLY A 22 11.63 1.33 -4.86
C GLY A 22 10.99 2.19 -3.77
N ALA A 23 11.50 2.15 -2.54
CA ALA A 23 10.89 2.87 -1.43
C ALA A 23 10.96 4.39 -1.60
N ALA A 24 12.10 4.93 -2.02
CA ALA A 24 12.31 6.39 -2.11
C ALA A 24 11.27 7.08 -3.02
N PRO A 25 11.05 6.67 -4.28
CA PRO A 25 10.05 7.28 -5.15
C PRO A 25 8.61 7.09 -4.61
N VAL A 26 8.28 5.94 -4.02
CA VAL A 26 6.96 5.72 -3.40
C VAL A 26 6.73 6.64 -2.21
N LEU A 27 7.73 6.84 -1.36
CA LEU A 27 7.65 7.75 -0.21
C LEU A 27 7.47 9.20 -0.67
N ALA A 28 8.21 9.62 -1.70
CA ALA A 28 8.10 10.96 -2.27
C ALA A 28 6.70 11.21 -2.86
N GLU A 29 6.17 10.29 -3.67
CA GLU A 29 4.82 10.39 -4.24
C GLU A 29 3.76 10.39 -3.12
N ALA A 30 3.89 9.51 -2.12
CA ALA A 30 2.96 9.44 -1.01
C ALA A 30 2.94 10.73 -0.19
N LYS A 31 4.11 11.35 0.05
CA LYS A 31 4.21 12.63 0.76
C LYS A 31 3.66 13.78 -0.06
N ALA A 32 3.87 13.80 -1.38
CA ALA A 32 3.29 14.80 -2.26
C ALA A 32 1.75 14.74 -2.28
N ASN A 33 1.19 13.52 -2.34
CA ASN A 33 -0.26 13.29 -2.34
C ASN A 33 -0.91 13.48 -0.96
N ALA A 34 -0.14 13.36 0.11
CA ALA A 34 -0.59 13.53 1.50
C ALA A 34 0.44 14.30 2.33
N PRO A 35 0.51 15.64 2.22
CA PRO A 35 1.51 16.46 2.91
C PRO A 35 1.51 16.30 4.42
N GLN A 36 0.37 15.97 5.03
CA GLN A 36 0.21 15.71 6.45
C GLN A 36 0.73 14.35 6.91
N LEU A 37 1.19 13.49 5.99
CA LEU A 37 1.73 12.16 6.31
C LEU A 37 2.98 12.30 7.19
N GLN A 38 3.01 11.61 8.32
CA GLN A 38 4.09 11.66 9.29
C GLN A 38 4.65 10.28 9.60
N LEU A 39 3.81 9.25 9.56
CA LEU A 39 4.17 7.89 9.98
C LEU A 39 3.74 6.88 8.92
N LEU A 40 4.65 5.94 8.62
CA LEU A 40 4.37 4.77 7.80
C LEU A 40 4.71 3.48 8.56
N TRP A 41 3.90 2.46 8.33
CA TRP A 41 4.22 1.10 8.73
C TRP A 41 4.66 0.30 7.51
N ALA A 42 5.81 -0.33 7.62
CA ALA A 42 6.39 -1.15 6.57
C ALA A 42 6.66 -2.57 7.07
N ASP A 43 6.77 -3.52 6.18
CA ASP A 43 7.22 -4.86 6.54
C ASP A 43 8.75 -4.92 6.73
N ALA A 44 9.25 -6.08 7.17
CA ALA A 44 10.66 -6.25 7.48
C ALA A 44 11.60 -6.11 6.26
N ARG A 45 11.09 -6.25 5.03
CA ARG A 45 11.90 -6.09 3.80
C ARG A 45 12.33 -4.65 3.57
N TYR A 46 11.56 -3.70 4.10
CA TYR A 46 11.86 -2.26 4.02
C TYR A 46 12.74 -1.77 5.18
N GLN A 47 13.34 -2.68 5.93
CA GLN A 47 14.31 -2.34 6.96
C GLN A 47 15.66 -2.04 6.31
N GLY A 48 16.25 -0.90 6.63
CA GLY A 48 17.61 -0.57 6.19
C GLY A 48 17.87 0.92 6.05
N PRO A 49 19.14 1.30 5.87
CA PRO A 49 19.56 2.71 5.83
C PRO A 49 18.95 3.47 4.63
N LEU A 50 18.77 2.82 3.47
CA LEU A 50 18.19 3.46 2.29
C LEU A 50 16.78 4.00 2.56
N VAL A 51 15.92 3.18 3.16
CA VAL A 51 14.54 3.57 3.48
C VAL A 51 14.52 4.61 4.59
N ALA A 52 15.35 4.45 5.62
CA ALA A 52 15.46 5.40 6.72
C ALA A 52 15.92 6.78 6.25
N THR A 53 16.94 6.85 5.39
CA THR A 53 17.46 8.10 4.82
C THR A 53 16.41 8.78 3.94
N ALA A 54 15.75 8.02 3.04
CA ALA A 54 14.71 8.56 2.17
C ALA A 54 13.52 9.10 2.98
N ALA A 55 13.12 8.39 4.03
CA ALA A 55 12.04 8.82 4.91
C ALA A 55 12.41 10.09 5.70
N ALA A 56 13.62 10.14 6.27
CA ALA A 56 14.12 11.29 7.03
C ALA A 56 14.17 12.57 6.16
N ALA A 57 14.62 12.46 4.91
CA ALA A 57 14.65 13.57 3.96
C ALA A 57 13.26 14.16 3.68
N LEU A 58 12.19 13.39 3.87
CA LEU A 58 10.80 13.79 3.67
C LEU A 58 10.08 14.13 5.00
N GLY A 59 10.78 14.13 6.12
CA GLY A 59 10.18 14.31 7.44
C GLY A 59 9.21 13.19 7.83
N LEU A 60 9.46 11.95 7.34
CA LEU A 60 8.63 10.79 7.60
C LEU A 60 9.30 9.86 8.61
N ARG A 61 8.52 9.27 9.50
CA ARG A 61 8.92 8.17 10.38
C ARG A 61 8.45 6.84 9.81
N VAL A 62 9.36 5.88 9.64
CA VAL A 62 9.02 4.52 9.21
C VAL A 62 9.16 3.57 10.40
N GLU A 63 8.09 2.86 10.72
CA GLU A 63 8.07 1.81 11.73
C GLU A 63 7.93 0.44 11.04
N VAL A 64 8.88 -0.44 11.29
CA VAL A 64 8.85 -1.80 10.75
C VAL A 64 7.98 -2.69 11.62
N VAL A 65 6.90 -3.21 11.04
CA VAL A 65 5.98 -4.13 11.72
C VAL A 65 6.52 -5.55 11.65
N ARG A 66 6.76 -6.16 12.80
CA ARG A 66 7.25 -7.54 12.93
C ARG A 66 6.28 -8.38 13.74
N ALA A 67 6.27 -9.69 13.45
CA ALA A 67 5.61 -10.63 14.34
C ALA A 67 6.35 -10.69 15.70
N PRO A 68 5.65 -10.88 16.82
CA PRO A 68 6.28 -11.07 18.11
C PRO A 68 7.28 -12.22 18.10
N PRO A 69 8.40 -12.12 18.86
CA PRO A 69 9.36 -13.23 18.99
C PRO A 69 8.67 -14.50 19.48
N GLY A 70 9.05 -15.64 18.92
CA GLY A 70 8.48 -16.93 19.31
C GLY A 70 7.15 -17.30 18.64
N THR A 71 6.60 -16.44 17.79
CA THR A 71 5.38 -16.72 17.05
C THR A 71 5.60 -17.85 16.03
N ARG A 72 4.86 -18.96 16.15
CA ARG A 72 4.82 -20.03 15.16
C ARG A 72 3.49 -19.95 14.40
N GLY A 73 3.56 -20.02 13.05
CA GLY A 73 2.37 -19.99 12.19
C GLY A 73 1.94 -18.58 11.78
N PHE A 74 0.75 -18.50 11.16
CA PHE A 74 0.19 -17.25 10.66
C PHE A 74 -0.40 -16.41 11.79
N VAL A 75 0.08 -15.20 11.97
CA VAL A 75 -0.48 -14.23 12.92
C VAL A 75 -0.95 -13.00 12.17
N VAL A 76 -2.20 -12.64 12.39
CA VAL A 76 -2.78 -11.41 11.85
C VAL A 76 -2.22 -10.22 12.62
N LEU A 77 -1.37 -9.44 11.95
CA LEU A 77 -0.86 -8.18 12.49
C LEU A 77 -1.85 -7.06 12.14
N PRO A 78 -2.46 -6.37 13.13
CA PRO A 78 -3.57 -5.42 12.89
C PRO A 78 -3.26 -4.34 11.84
N ARG A 79 -2.02 -3.88 11.77
CA ARG A 79 -1.61 -2.84 10.81
C ARG A 79 -1.31 -3.39 9.42
N ARG A 80 -0.93 -4.66 9.33
CA ARG A 80 -0.55 -5.32 8.09
C ARG A 80 -1.77 -5.81 7.30
N TRP A 81 -2.82 -6.25 7.98
CA TRP A 81 -4.02 -6.75 7.32
C TRP A 81 -4.70 -5.69 6.44
N VAL A 82 -4.48 -4.38 6.70
CA VAL A 82 -4.99 -3.30 5.85
C VAL A 82 -4.48 -3.44 4.42
N VAL A 83 -3.19 -3.78 4.25
CA VAL A 83 -2.57 -4.00 2.94
C VAL A 83 -3.12 -5.27 2.29
N GLU A 84 -3.20 -6.36 3.04
CA GLU A 84 -3.77 -7.63 2.56
C GLU A 84 -5.22 -7.47 2.09
N ARG A 85 -6.02 -6.71 2.84
CA ARG A 85 -7.39 -6.35 2.45
C ARG A 85 -7.43 -5.57 1.14
N SER A 86 -6.51 -4.64 0.95
CA SER A 86 -6.45 -3.81 -0.26
C SER A 86 -6.08 -4.64 -1.49
N PHE A 87 -5.14 -5.58 -1.34
CA PHE A 87 -4.86 -6.57 -2.38
C PHE A 87 -6.06 -7.48 -2.64
N GLY A 88 -6.79 -7.88 -1.60
CA GLY A 88 -8.05 -8.62 -1.74
C GLY A 88 -9.13 -7.86 -2.51
N TRP A 89 -9.16 -6.52 -2.48
CA TRP A 89 -10.04 -5.74 -3.35
C TRP A 89 -9.57 -5.73 -4.78
N LEU A 90 -8.26 -5.60 -5.02
CA LEU A 90 -7.67 -5.65 -6.37
C LEU A 90 -7.86 -6.99 -7.04
N SER A 91 -7.81 -8.10 -6.29
CA SER A 91 -8.03 -9.44 -6.83
C SER A 91 -9.42 -9.67 -7.44
N LYS A 92 -10.39 -8.79 -7.15
CA LYS A 92 -11.72 -8.79 -7.78
C LYS A 92 -11.72 -8.20 -9.20
N TYR A 93 -10.66 -7.52 -9.59
CA TYR A 93 -10.51 -6.97 -10.92
C TYR A 93 -9.71 -7.93 -11.79
N ARG A 94 -10.39 -8.54 -12.75
CA ARG A 94 -9.84 -9.60 -13.62
C ARG A 94 -8.48 -9.24 -14.24
N ARG A 95 -8.25 -7.97 -14.58
CA ARG A 95 -7.02 -7.51 -15.23
C ARG A 95 -5.83 -7.40 -14.27
N VAL A 96 -6.08 -7.33 -12.98
CA VAL A 96 -5.05 -7.24 -11.93
C VAL A 96 -4.92 -8.57 -11.17
N ALA A 97 -5.95 -9.42 -11.25
CA ALA A 97 -6.01 -10.67 -10.52
C ALA A 97 -5.14 -11.76 -11.17
N GLY A 98 -4.00 -12.02 -10.64
CA GLY A 98 -3.21 -13.24 -10.91
C GLY A 98 -2.06 -13.06 -11.90
N ARG A 99 -2.13 -12.26 -12.94
CA ARG A 99 -1.02 -12.06 -13.89
C ARG A 99 -0.98 -10.63 -14.39
N ASP A 100 0.19 -10.03 -14.32
CA ASP A 100 0.44 -8.76 -14.99
C ASP A 100 0.69 -9.02 -16.48
N TYR A 101 -0.18 -8.50 -17.32
CA TYR A 101 -0.10 -8.63 -18.79
C TYR A 101 0.53 -7.41 -19.43
N GLU A 102 0.81 -6.36 -18.65
CA GLU A 102 1.32 -5.12 -19.16
C GLU A 102 2.84 -5.16 -19.24
N THR A 103 3.37 -4.81 -20.38
CA THR A 103 4.83 -4.69 -20.60
C THR A 103 5.37 -3.36 -20.09
N ASN A 104 4.51 -2.34 -19.95
CA ASN A 104 4.88 -1.02 -19.48
C ASN A 104 4.41 -0.83 -18.02
N PRO A 105 5.32 -0.64 -17.05
CA PRO A 105 4.97 -0.40 -15.67
C PRO A 105 3.98 0.75 -15.43
N CYS A 106 4.08 1.82 -16.21
CA CYS A 106 3.15 2.94 -16.11
C CYS A 106 1.70 2.53 -16.46
N THR A 107 1.52 1.57 -17.37
CA THR A 107 0.18 1.04 -17.69
C THR A 107 -0.37 0.23 -16.51
N SER A 108 0.45 -0.62 -15.90
CA SER A 108 0.06 -1.36 -14.70
C SER A 108 -0.33 -0.44 -13.54
N GLU A 109 0.44 0.62 -13.30
CA GLU A 109 0.11 1.64 -12.30
C GLU A 109 -1.22 2.33 -12.59
N ALA A 110 -1.45 2.72 -13.84
CA ALA A 110 -2.69 3.37 -14.26
C ALA A 110 -3.90 2.45 -14.05
N ILE A 111 -3.78 1.16 -14.38
CA ILE A 111 -4.84 0.17 -14.16
C ILE A 111 -5.12 0.00 -12.66
N ILE A 112 -4.10 -0.12 -11.83
CA ILE A 112 -4.26 -0.23 -10.36
C ILE A 112 -4.96 1.02 -9.82
N LYS A 113 -4.52 2.21 -10.22
CA LYS A 113 -5.14 3.48 -9.83
C LYS A 113 -6.62 3.54 -10.27
N ALA A 114 -6.94 3.13 -11.50
CA ALA A 114 -8.31 3.06 -12.01
C ALA A 114 -9.20 2.09 -11.20
N CYS A 115 -8.67 0.92 -10.81
CA CYS A 115 -9.39 -0.02 -9.96
C CYS A 115 -9.76 0.59 -8.60
N PHE A 116 -8.84 1.32 -7.97
CA PHE A 116 -9.13 2.01 -6.72
C PHE A 116 -10.09 3.19 -6.90
N CYS A 117 -9.98 3.96 -7.99
CA CYS A 117 -10.97 4.99 -8.32
C CYS A 117 -12.37 4.40 -8.44
N HIS A 118 -12.53 3.30 -9.16
CA HIS A 118 -13.81 2.60 -9.26
C HIS A 118 -14.32 2.13 -7.89
N LEU A 119 -13.44 1.57 -7.06
CA LEU A 119 -13.79 1.16 -5.69
C LEU A 119 -14.30 2.35 -4.85
N MET A 120 -13.59 3.48 -4.91
CA MET A 120 -13.96 4.69 -4.18
C MET A 120 -15.31 5.26 -4.65
N LEU A 121 -15.52 5.35 -5.96
CA LEU A 121 -16.78 5.80 -6.54
C LEU A 121 -17.95 4.91 -6.12
N ARG A 122 -17.77 3.58 -6.12
CA ARG A 122 -18.81 2.65 -5.64
C ARG A 122 -19.12 2.83 -4.15
N ARG A 123 -18.13 3.16 -3.33
CA ARG A 123 -18.35 3.43 -1.90
C ARG A 123 -19.11 4.73 -1.69
N LEU A 124 -18.77 5.78 -2.43
CA LEU A 124 -19.48 7.06 -2.38
C LEU A 124 -20.92 6.91 -2.84
N ALA A 125 -21.16 6.18 -3.93
CA ALA A 125 -22.50 5.94 -4.46
C ALA A 125 -23.41 5.13 -3.51
N LYS A 126 -22.83 4.23 -2.70
CA LYS A 126 -23.61 3.41 -1.74
C LYS A 126 -23.96 4.15 -0.44
N GLY A 127 -23.32 5.30 -0.19
CA GLY A 127 -23.46 6.01 1.09
C GLY A 127 -22.84 5.27 2.29
N PRO A 128 -22.91 5.85 3.48
CA PRO A 128 -22.42 5.20 4.68
C PRO A 128 -23.27 3.95 5.01
N PRO A 129 -22.67 2.90 5.58
CA PRO A 129 -23.42 1.72 5.99
C PRO A 129 -24.48 2.10 7.02
N PRO A 130 -25.64 1.44 7.01
CA PRO A 130 -26.68 1.72 8.00
C PRO A 130 -26.07 1.55 9.40
N LYS A 131 -26.29 2.55 10.27
CA LYS A 131 -25.89 2.45 11.67
C LYS A 131 -26.63 1.25 12.26
N HIS A 132 -25.90 0.25 12.74
CA HIS A 132 -26.51 -0.81 13.53
C HIS A 132 -27.19 -0.13 14.73
N ARG A 133 -28.52 -0.19 14.77
CA ARG A 133 -29.27 0.12 15.97
C ARG A 133 -28.96 -1.01 16.98
N ASN A 134 -28.25 -0.68 18.04
CA ASN A 134 -28.21 -1.49 19.22
C ASN A 134 -29.60 -1.49 19.88
#